data_c70d7db97268873c659ae64b075654b4
#
_entry.id   c70d7db97268873c659ae64b075654b4
#
_cell.length_a   1.000
_cell.length_b   1.000
_cell.length_c   1.000
_cell.angle_alpha   90.00
_cell.angle_beta   90.00
_cell.angle_gamma   90.00
#
_symmetry.space_group_name_H-M   'P 1'
#
loop_
_entity.id
_entity.type
_entity.pdbx_description
1 polymer ?
#
loop_
_entity_poly.entity_id
_entity_poly.type
_entity_poly.pdbx_seq_one_letter_code
_entity_poly.pdbx_strand_id
1 'polypeptide(L)'
;MGLDMYLYARQFAFNGFKNQDLYNKLVQEAPFALDTATLQVQVGYWRKANQIHNWFVKHVQGGVDNCEEYRVTRDQLQLLLDNCKLVLMHKEEAKTLLPTQEGFFFGSYEYDEYYWHDIQDTIEQIEKILNEYPEEWDFQYQSSW
;
A
#
# COMPACT_ATOMS: atom_id res chain seq x y z
N MET A 1 6.66 -9.10 16.37
CA MET A 1 6.52 -7.69 16.76
C MET A 1 7.35 -6.81 15.86
N GLY A 2 6.86 -5.65 15.56
CA GLY A 2 7.49 -4.69 14.68
C GLY A 2 6.52 -4.20 13.64
N LEU A 3 6.96 -3.24 12.84
CA LEU A 3 6.14 -2.63 11.81
C LEU A 3 6.12 -3.52 10.56
N ASP A 4 4.97 -4.10 10.29
CA ASP A 4 4.66 -4.76 9.02
C ASP A 4 3.61 -3.92 8.28
N MET A 5 3.79 -3.78 6.97
CA MET A 5 2.96 -2.91 6.14
C MET A 5 2.47 -3.68 4.94
N TYR A 6 1.18 -3.58 4.67
CA TYR A 6 0.52 -4.34 3.62
C TYR A 6 -0.24 -3.43 2.67
N LEU A 7 -0.15 -3.70 1.39
CA LEU A 7 -0.98 -3.08 0.37
C LEU A 7 -1.78 -4.17 -0.33
N TYR A 8 -3.09 -3.99 -0.39
CA TYR A 8 -4.03 -4.93 -1.01
C TYR A 8 -4.68 -4.31 -2.22
N ALA A 9 -4.92 -5.12 -3.24
CA ALA A 9 -5.79 -4.77 -4.36
C ALA A 9 -7.08 -5.56 -4.23
N ARG A 10 -8.21 -4.92 -4.46
CA ARG A 10 -9.54 -5.53 -4.32
C ARG A 10 -10.40 -5.29 -5.53
N GLN A 11 -11.19 -6.32 -5.87
CA GLN A 11 -12.36 -6.18 -6.73
C GLN A 11 -13.59 -6.67 -5.98
N PHE A 12 -14.59 -5.81 -5.91
CA PHE A 12 -15.87 -6.11 -5.31
C PHE A 12 -16.85 -6.54 -6.40
N ALA A 13 -17.61 -7.60 -6.14
CA ALA A 13 -18.64 -8.11 -7.03
C ALA A 13 -20.00 -8.16 -6.31
N PHE A 14 -21.04 -7.73 -7.01
CA PHE A 14 -22.41 -7.76 -6.49
C PHE A 14 -23.31 -8.38 -7.54
N ASN A 15 -23.91 -9.52 -7.16
CA ASN A 15 -24.78 -10.30 -8.04
C ASN A 15 -25.89 -9.44 -8.66
N GLY A 16 -25.95 -9.40 -10.00
CA GLY A 16 -26.93 -8.63 -10.74
C GLY A 16 -26.59 -7.15 -10.94
N PHE A 17 -25.51 -6.64 -10.32
CA PHE A 17 -25.18 -5.20 -10.36
C PHE A 17 -23.78 -4.88 -10.83
N LYS A 18 -22.78 -5.58 -10.31
CA LYS A 18 -21.38 -5.23 -10.56
C LYS A 18 -20.50 -6.47 -10.64
N ASN A 19 -19.65 -6.54 -11.66
CA ASN A 19 -18.67 -7.62 -11.85
C ASN A 19 -19.30 -9.01 -11.79
N GLN A 20 -20.36 -9.24 -12.57
CA GLN A 20 -21.11 -10.50 -12.53
C GLN A 20 -20.23 -11.72 -12.82
N ASP A 21 -19.31 -11.60 -13.79
CA ASP A 21 -18.40 -12.72 -14.13
C ASP A 21 -17.49 -13.06 -12.97
N LEU A 22 -16.96 -12.05 -12.27
CA LEU A 22 -16.15 -12.25 -11.08
C LEU A 22 -16.97 -12.89 -9.96
N TYR A 23 -18.19 -12.39 -9.71
CA TYR A 23 -19.10 -12.98 -8.72
C TYR A 23 -19.29 -14.46 -9.01
N ASN A 24 -19.61 -14.81 -10.25
CA ASN A 24 -19.86 -16.20 -10.65
C ASN A 24 -18.63 -17.10 -10.40
N LYS A 25 -17.43 -16.58 -10.68
CA LYS A 25 -16.18 -17.32 -10.44
C LYS A 25 -15.92 -17.54 -8.94
N LEU A 26 -16.09 -16.49 -8.14
CA LEU A 26 -15.81 -16.55 -6.72
C LEU A 26 -16.77 -17.46 -5.97
N VAL A 27 -18.06 -17.45 -6.31
CA VAL A 27 -19.04 -18.29 -5.64
C VAL A 27 -18.91 -19.77 -6.02
N GLN A 28 -18.23 -20.11 -7.10
CA GLN A 28 -17.90 -21.50 -7.42
C GLN A 28 -16.92 -22.11 -6.41
N GLU A 29 -16.04 -21.28 -5.84
CA GLU A 29 -15.05 -21.72 -4.86
C GLU A 29 -15.56 -21.67 -3.43
N ALA A 30 -16.70 -21.02 -3.18
CA ALA A 30 -17.27 -20.88 -1.86
C ALA A 30 -18.39 -21.90 -1.65
N PRO A 31 -18.53 -22.49 -0.44
CA PRO A 31 -19.65 -23.38 -0.15
C PRO A 31 -21.02 -22.68 -0.21
N PHE A 32 -21.05 -21.39 0.10
CA PHE A 32 -22.26 -20.58 0.12
C PHE A 32 -21.88 -19.10 0.08
N ALA A 33 -22.63 -18.33 -0.72
CA ALA A 33 -22.48 -16.88 -0.77
C ALA A 33 -23.87 -16.24 -0.95
N LEU A 34 -24.08 -15.09 -0.31
CA LEU A 34 -25.26 -14.27 -0.57
C LEU A 34 -25.07 -13.52 -1.90
N ASP A 35 -25.21 -12.21 -1.88
CA ASP A 35 -25.19 -11.42 -3.11
C ASP A 35 -23.86 -10.72 -3.39
N THR A 36 -22.89 -10.82 -2.48
CA THR A 36 -21.62 -10.12 -2.62
C THR A 36 -20.44 -11.05 -2.45
N ALA A 37 -19.36 -10.72 -3.15
CA ALA A 37 -18.07 -11.39 -3.00
C ALA A 37 -16.96 -10.38 -3.28
N THR A 38 -15.80 -10.57 -2.66
CA THR A 38 -14.65 -9.69 -2.85
C THR A 38 -13.42 -10.55 -3.13
N LEU A 39 -12.69 -10.20 -4.19
CA LEU A 39 -11.37 -10.75 -4.45
C LEU A 39 -10.33 -9.79 -3.89
N GLN A 40 -9.48 -10.26 -2.99
CA GLN A 40 -8.40 -9.47 -2.42
C GLN A 40 -7.05 -10.15 -2.68
N VAL A 41 -6.09 -9.36 -3.13
CA VAL A 41 -4.73 -9.82 -3.40
C VAL A 41 -3.76 -8.92 -2.65
N GLN A 42 -2.79 -9.50 -1.95
CA GLN A 42 -1.69 -8.73 -1.38
C GLN A 42 -0.72 -8.38 -2.50
N VAL A 43 -0.57 -7.10 -2.79
CA VAL A 43 0.24 -6.61 -3.91
C VAL A 43 1.50 -5.88 -3.47
N GLY A 44 1.57 -5.47 -2.20
CA GLY A 44 2.74 -4.83 -1.63
C GLY A 44 2.97 -5.24 -0.19
N TYR A 45 4.24 -5.24 0.20
CA TYR A 45 4.64 -5.55 1.56
C TYR A 45 5.95 -4.85 1.90
N TRP A 46 6.02 -4.28 3.09
CA TRP A 46 7.22 -3.69 3.65
C TRP A 46 7.36 -4.12 5.11
N ARG A 47 8.59 -4.21 5.57
CA ARG A 47 8.87 -4.44 6.97
C ARG A 47 9.79 -3.36 7.50
N LYS A 48 9.35 -2.68 8.54
CA LYS A 48 10.13 -1.62 9.22
C LYS A 48 10.58 -0.47 8.32
N ALA A 49 9.92 -0.27 7.19
CA ALA A 49 10.15 0.88 6.31
C ALA A 49 9.37 2.09 6.86
N ASN A 50 9.85 2.64 7.98
CA ASN A 50 9.08 3.65 8.72
C ASN A 50 8.88 4.95 7.94
N GLN A 51 9.79 5.33 7.03
CA GLN A 51 9.61 6.49 6.17
C GLN A 51 8.45 6.30 5.19
N ILE A 52 8.24 5.09 4.70
CA ILE A 52 7.13 4.77 3.82
C ILE A 52 5.82 4.74 4.63
N HIS A 53 5.84 4.11 5.79
CA HIS A 53 4.69 4.11 6.70
C HIS A 53 4.28 5.53 7.10
N ASN A 54 5.23 6.37 7.46
CA ASN A 54 4.99 7.77 7.77
C ASN A 54 4.31 8.51 6.61
N TRP A 55 4.73 8.22 5.38
CA TRP A 55 4.11 8.78 4.20
C TRP A 55 2.63 8.38 4.11
N PHE A 56 2.31 7.09 4.28
CA PHE A 56 0.92 6.61 4.29
C PHE A 56 0.11 7.26 5.43
N VAL A 57 0.67 7.34 6.62
CA VAL A 57 -0.02 7.99 7.76
C VAL A 57 -0.39 9.43 7.42
N LYS A 58 0.53 10.20 6.84
CA LYS A 58 0.30 11.60 6.52
C LYS A 58 -0.60 11.82 5.32
N HIS A 59 -0.41 11.07 4.24
CA HIS A 59 -1.08 11.32 2.97
C HIS A 59 -2.36 10.50 2.77
N VAL A 60 -2.52 9.40 3.49
CA VAL A 60 -3.64 8.47 3.31
C VAL A 60 -4.51 8.38 4.56
N GLN A 61 -3.88 8.35 5.76
CA GLN A 61 -4.59 8.10 7.01
C GLN A 61 -4.98 9.37 7.77
N GLY A 62 -4.80 10.54 7.18
CA GLY A 62 -5.15 11.80 7.83
C GLY A 62 -4.32 12.11 9.07
N GLY A 63 -3.13 11.56 9.18
CA GLY A 63 -2.25 11.75 10.33
C GLY A 63 -2.51 10.81 11.51
N VAL A 64 -3.42 9.85 11.38
CA VAL A 64 -3.80 8.92 12.46
C VAL A 64 -3.13 7.55 12.21
N ASP A 65 -2.28 7.14 13.15
CA ASP A 65 -1.57 5.86 13.08
C ASP A 65 -2.21 4.84 14.04
N ASN A 66 -3.17 4.06 13.52
CA ASN A 66 -4.04 3.22 14.35
C ASN A 66 -4.19 1.78 13.85
N CYS A 67 -3.34 1.31 12.94
CA CYS A 67 -3.42 -0.05 12.37
C CYS A 67 -4.74 -0.38 11.65
N GLU A 68 -5.58 0.60 11.39
CA GLU A 68 -6.81 0.40 10.63
C GLU A 68 -6.49 0.38 9.13
N GLU A 69 -7.43 -0.15 8.35
CA GLU A 69 -7.34 -0.22 6.92
C GLU A 69 -7.84 1.08 6.28
N TYR A 70 -7.08 1.59 5.32
CA TYR A 70 -7.39 2.84 4.62
C TYR A 70 -7.34 2.64 3.12
N ARG A 71 -8.30 3.23 2.41
CA ARG A 71 -8.30 3.25 0.96
C ARG A 71 -7.16 4.13 0.44
N VAL A 72 -6.47 3.62 -0.59
CA VAL A 72 -5.39 4.35 -1.28
C VAL A 72 -5.81 4.53 -2.74
N THR A 73 -5.77 5.76 -3.23
CA THR A 73 -6.06 6.04 -4.65
C THR A 73 -4.83 5.78 -5.52
N ARG A 74 -5.07 5.56 -6.82
CA ARG A 74 -3.98 5.45 -7.79
C ARG A 74 -3.13 6.72 -7.83
N ASP A 75 -3.75 7.89 -7.72
CA ASP A 75 -3.03 9.17 -7.68
C ASP A 75 -2.13 9.26 -6.45
N GLN A 76 -2.57 8.76 -5.31
CA GLN A 76 -1.73 8.70 -4.11
C GLN A 76 -0.55 7.75 -4.30
N LEU A 77 -0.75 6.58 -4.90
CA LEU A 77 0.35 5.66 -5.21
C LEU A 77 1.34 6.28 -6.19
N GLN A 78 0.83 7.01 -7.21
CA GLN A 78 1.70 7.72 -8.15
C GLN A 78 2.52 8.81 -7.44
N LEU A 79 1.91 9.53 -6.51
CA LEU A 79 2.62 10.54 -5.72
C LEU A 79 3.74 9.91 -4.88
N LEU A 80 3.46 8.77 -4.23
CA LEU A 80 4.49 8.06 -3.48
C LEU A 80 5.64 7.63 -4.39
N LEU A 81 5.32 7.09 -5.55
CA LEU A 81 6.32 6.70 -6.55
C LEU A 81 7.18 7.90 -6.97
N ASP A 82 6.55 9.02 -7.29
CA ASP A 82 7.24 10.24 -7.71
C ASP A 82 8.15 10.77 -6.59
N ASN A 83 7.67 10.76 -5.35
CA ASN A 83 8.46 11.17 -4.18
C ASN A 83 9.67 10.26 -3.98
N CYS A 84 9.50 8.95 -4.11
CA CYS A 84 10.61 8.00 -3.99
C CYS A 84 11.67 8.22 -5.08
N LYS A 85 11.25 8.42 -6.32
CA LYS A 85 12.19 8.71 -7.44
C LYS A 85 12.92 10.02 -7.24
N LEU A 86 12.21 11.06 -6.78
CA LEU A 86 12.80 12.36 -6.53
C LEU A 86 13.86 12.28 -5.42
N VAL A 87 13.58 11.57 -4.36
CA VAL A 87 14.51 11.40 -3.22
C VAL A 87 15.75 10.61 -3.64
N LEU A 88 15.64 9.62 -4.53
CA LEU A 88 16.84 8.94 -5.07
C LEU A 88 17.70 9.84 -5.91
N MET A 89 17.12 10.75 -6.70
CA MET A 89 17.83 11.70 -7.52
C MET A 89 18.42 12.87 -6.72
N HIS A 90 17.72 13.27 -5.67
CA HIS A 90 18.05 14.42 -4.81
C HIS A 90 17.95 14.00 -3.35
N LYS A 91 19.00 13.35 -2.86
CA LYS A 91 19.00 12.76 -1.50
C LYS A 91 18.79 13.78 -0.39
N GLU A 92 19.11 15.02 -0.63
CA GLU A 92 18.87 16.14 0.28
C GLU A 92 17.37 16.36 0.55
N GLU A 93 16.49 15.89 -0.32
CA GLU A 93 15.04 16.00 -0.17
C GLU A 93 14.43 14.92 0.74
N ALA A 94 15.21 13.93 1.16
CA ALA A 94 14.71 12.80 1.94
C ALA A 94 14.00 13.24 3.22
N LYS A 95 14.59 14.18 3.96
CA LYS A 95 14.05 14.67 5.23
C LYS A 95 12.76 15.48 5.07
N THR A 96 12.53 16.01 3.87
CA THR A 96 11.33 16.81 3.56
C THR A 96 10.21 15.93 3.03
N LEU A 97 10.51 15.05 2.06
CA LEU A 97 9.49 14.27 1.34
C LEU A 97 9.19 12.93 1.99
N LEU A 98 10.21 12.26 2.51
CA LEU A 98 10.07 10.92 3.09
C LEU A 98 10.85 10.82 4.40
N PRO A 99 10.49 11.65 5.41
CA PRO A 99 11.19 11.60 6.69
C PRO A 99 10.94 10.29 7.42
N THR A 100 11.95 9.84 8.17
CA THR A 100 11.82 8.69 9.05
C THR A 100 10.86 8.99 10.20
N GLN A 101 10.24 7.96 10.75
CA GLN A 101 9.33 8.08 11.89
C GLN A 101 9.77 7.16 13.01
N GLU A 102 9.86 7.73 14.20
CA GLU A 102 10.12 6.97 15.42
C GLU A 102 8.88 6.14 15.80
N GLY A 103 9.12 4.93 16.30
CA GLY A 103 8.08 4.07 16.79
C GLY A 103 8.66 2.80 17.38
N PHE A 104 7.88 2.12 18.20
CA PHE A 104 8.30 0.90 18.86
C PHE A 104 8.53 -0.19 17.80
N PHE A 105 9.77 -0.65 17.66
CA PHE A 105 10.16 -1.64 16.66
C PHE A 105 9.97 -1.22 15.20
N PHE A 106 10.01 0.10 14.93
CA PHE A 106 9.86 0.63 13.56
C PHE A 106 11.16 0.56 12.73
N GLY A 107 12.25 0.09 13.32
CA GLY A 107 13.54 0.00 12.65
C GLY A 107 14.39 1.26 12.85
N SER A 108 15.44 1.39 12.03
CA SER A 108 16.36 2.53 12.11
C SER A 108 15.70 3.83 11.68
N TYR A 109 16.04 4.93 12.33
CA TYR A 109 15.63 6.28 11.94
C TYR A 109 16.70 6.99 11.10
N GLU A 110 17.78 6.30 10.81
CA GLU A 110 18.90 6.85 10.07
C GLU A 110 18.63 6.80 8.56
N TYR A 111 19.23 7.76 7.83
CA TYR A 111 19.17 7.80 6.37
C TYR A 111 20.35 7.00 5.81
N ASP A 112 20.37 5.71 6.13
CA ASP A 112 21.44 4.75 5.84
C ASP A 112 21.11 3.89 4.60
N GLU A 113 21.89 2.84 4.38
CA GLU A 113 21.68 1.93 3.23
C GLU A 113 20.33 1.22 3.29
N TYR A 114 19.80 0.92 4.50
CA TYR A 114 18.47 0.31 4.65
C TYR A 114 17.38 1.27 4.21
N TYR A 115 17.51 2.56 4.54
CA TYR A 115 16.60 3.60 4.07
C TYR A 115 16.53 3.63 2.55
N TRP A 116 17.69 3.67 1.88
CA TRP A 116 17.74 3.75 0.42
C TRP A 116 17.27 2.47 -0.26
N HIS A 117 17.53 1.32 0.35
CA HIS A 117 17.01 0.04 -0.12
C HIS A 117 15.47 0.03 -0.09
N ASP A 118 14.87 0.51 1.01
CA ASP A 118 13.42 0.58 1.13
C ASP A 118 12.80 1.53 0.10
N ILE A 119 13.47 2.65 -0.20
CA ILE A 119 13.03 3.57 -1.26
C ILE A 119 13.04 2.86 -2.60
N GLN A 120 14.13 2.18 -2.95
CA GLN A 120 14.24 1.45 -4.21
C GLN A 120 13.21 0.33 -4.32
N ASP A 121 13.04 -0.44 -3.26
CA ASP A 121 12.06 -1.51 -3.19
C ASP A 121 10.64 -0.97 -3.38
N THR A 122 10.33 0.18 -2.78
CA THR A 122 9.02 0.84 -2.94
C THR A 122 8.78 1.24 -4.39
N ILE A 123 9.78 1.79 -5.07
CA ILE A 123 9.68 2.13 -6.50
C ILE A 123 9.31 0.89 -7.30
N GLU A 124 10.02 -0.20 -7.09
CA GLU A 124 9.78 -1.45 -7.84
C GLU A 124 8.38 -2.00 -7.59
N GLN A 125 7.93 -2.02 -6.34
CA GLN A 125 6.59 -2.49 -5.98
C GLN A 125 5.49 -1.63 -6.61
N ILE A 126 5.57 -0.31 -6.45
CA ILE A 126 4.52 0.60 -6.91
C ILE A 126 4.47 0.67 -8.44
N GLU A 127 5.63 0.71 -9.12
CA GLU A 127 5.64 0.67 -10.59
C GLU A 127 4.95 -0.59 -11.12
N LYS A 128 5.24 -1.73 -10.55
CA LYS A 128 4.62 -2.99 -10.96
C LYS A 128 3.11 -2.98 -10.73
N ILE A 129 2.68 -2.50 -9.57
CA ILE A 129 1.25 -2.39 -9.23
C ILE A 129 0.52 -1.49 -10.24
N LEU A 130 1.04 -0.30 -10.48
CA LEU A 130 0.40 0.66 -11.38
C LEU A 130 0.40 0.19 -12.83
N ASN A 131 1.39 -0.59 -13.25
CA ASN A 131 1.47 -1.11 -14.61
C ASN A 131 0.55 -2.33 -14.83
N GLU A 132 0.36 -3.17 -13.82
CA GLU A 132 -0.33 -4.45 -13.98
C GLU A 132 -1.79 -4.44 -13.55
N TYR A 133 -2.17 -3.57 -12.60
CA TYR A 133 -3.54 -3.50 -12.11
C TYR A 133 -4.33 -2.39 -12.80
N PRO A 134 -5.43 -2.75 -13.53
CA PRO A 134 -6.28 -1.75 -14.18
C PRO A 134 -7.03 -0.87 -13.19
N GLU A 135 -7.67 0.21 -13.71
CA GLU A 135 -8.33 1.24 -12.89
C GLU A 135 -9.50 0.72 -12.04
N GLU A 136 -10.13 -0.37 -12.44
CA GLU A 136 -11.27 -0.94 -11.71
C GLU A 136 -10.89 -1.61 -10.40
N TRP A 137 -9.61 -1.82 -10.12
CA TRP A 137 -9.14 -2.34 -8.83
C TRP A 137 -9.00 -1.22 -7.82
N ASP A 138 -9.50 -1.45 -6.61
CA ASP A 138 -9.31 -0.56 -5.47
C ASP A 138 -8.11 -1.00 -4.65
N PHE A 139 -7.42 -0.06 -4.00
CA PHE A 139 -6.27 -0.37 -3.16
C PHE A 139 -6.55 -0.01 -1.70
N GLN A 140 -5.99 -0.82 -0.79
CA GLN A 140 -6.10 -0.65 0.65
C GLN A 140 -4.73 -0.80 1.29
N TYR A 141 -4.41 0.10 2.21
CA TYR A 141 -3.19 0.03 3.00
C TYR A 141 -3.52 -0.29 4.45
N GLN A 142 -2.73 -1.15 5.07
CA GLN A 142 -2.85 -1.47 6.49
C GLN A 142 -1.49 -1.77 7.08
N SER A 143 -1.22 -1.22 8.25
CA SER A 143 -0.04 -1.55 9.05
C SER A 143 -0.40 -2.41 10.24
N SER A 144 0.59 -3.10 10.76
CA SER A 144 0.50 -3.88 12.00
C SER A 144 1.77 -3.65 12.79
N TRP A 145 1.62 -3.15 14.01
CA TRP A 145 2.76 -2.86 14.89
C TRP A 145 2.41 -3.00 16.35
#